data_145d349494ff7f16f609d7d6ae0b25ad
#
_entry.id   145d349494ff7f16f609d7d6ae0b25ad
#
_cell.length_a   1.000
_cell.length_b   1.000
_cell.length_c   1.000
_cell.angle_alpha   90.00
_cell.angle_beta   90.00
_cell.angle_gamma   90.00
#
_symmetry.space_group_name_H-M   'P 1'
#
loop_
_entity.id
_entity.type
_entity.pdbx_description
1 polymer ?
#
loop_
_entity_poly.entity_id
_entity_poly.type
_entity_poly.pdbx_seq_one_letter_code
_entity_poly.pdbx_strand_id
1 'polypeptide(L)'
;ERLVSETTSLNGRSQSVSYGYDEIGRLVRRTYGTVANPSAFTENLTYNIRDQLTGLNSNVFNMSLRYQDPTLGAAPKYNGGVSEWEWNHGAGAETNAWSLSYDGVGRLTDARRFVGGVQTNSFSERSITYDRNSNALTLTRYGENAATPDEILAYSYNGNLLRNISNSGTSGGGGSFTHDTNGNLTRDGLSTLDIDYNDRNLTSRISSGGATLAEYEYLADGTKLRALDGGGNGYQYRGSLIYTQTAGQTGSPAITLDCAVTSAGRIVRENTADGSSTYKVQHYLRDHLGSVRAVIDGDTGTVIEASDYYPFGKRIQVTAPVSEPVGGSLYAVEPAVAPVAPVTSVASTSSPNRWHFSGKESQSILNVSIPLLDFGARMYNPAIARWTAADPLSEKYHGISPYAYCLGNPIVNIDVKGDSVRVYIETVGLGHTWISAGEGDEMVVYT
;
A
#
# COMPACT_ATOMS: atom_id res chain seq x y z
N GLU A 1 -7.15 3.14 -29.69
CA GLU A 1 -8.46 2.96 -29.01
C GLU A 1 -8.28 3.15 -27.51
N ARG A 2 -9.28 3.74 -26.84
CA ARG A 2 -9.28 3.96 -25.39
C ARG A 2 -10.30 3.03 -24.75
N LEU A 3 -9.98 2.49 -23.57
CA LEU A 3 -10.89 1.68 -22.79
C LEU A 3 -12.05 2.57 -22.28
N VAL A 4 -13.28 2.32 -22.73
CA VAL A 4 -14.45 3.11 -22.31
C VAL A 4 -15.24 2.44 -21.19
N SER A 5 -15.12 1.13 -21.04
CA SER A 5 -15.72 0.38 -19.94
C SER A 5 -15.09 -1.00 -19.81
N GLU A 6 -15.13 -1.53 -18.59
CA GLU A 6 -14.81 -2.92 -18.29
C GLU A 6 -15.86 -3.50 -17.36
N THR A 7 -16.08 -4.79 -17.44
CA THR A 7 -16.99 -5.53 -16.55
C THR A 7 -16.37 -6.86 -16.19
N THR A 8 -16.30 -7.15 -14.90
CA THR A 8 -15.90 -8.46 -14.37
C THR A 8 -17.08 -9.11 -13.70
N SER A 9 -17.33 -10.38 -13.99
CA SER A 9 -18.46 -11.13 -13.42
C SER A 9 -17.98 -12.40 -12.73
N LEU A 10 -18.55 -12.69 -11.57
CA LEU A 10 -18.31 -13.90 -10.78
C LEU A 10 -19.59 -14.31 -10.07
N ASN A 11 -20.02 -15.57 -10.29
CA ASN A 11 -21.17 -16.15 -9.59
C ASN A 11 -22.43 -15.26 -9.56
N GLY A 12 -22.78 -14.68 -10.72
CA GLY A 12 -23.97 -13.82 -10.88
C GLY A 12 -23.81 -12.38 -10.35
N ARG A 13 -22.66 -12.03 -9.83
CA ARG A 13 -22.31 -10.65 -9.45
C ARG A 13 -21.42 -10.03 -10.52
N SER A 14 -21.67 -8.77 -10.85
CA SER A 14 -20.89 -8.04 -11.85
C SER A 14 -20.43 -6.72 -11.28
N GLN A 15 -19.14 -6.46 -11.44
CA GLN A 15 -18.49 -5.19 -11.16
C GLN A 15 -18.19 -4.49 -12.47
N SER A 16 -18.57 -3.24 -12.60
CA SER A 16 -18.32 -2.44 -13.80
C SER A 16 -17.60 -1.15 -13.49
N VAL A 17 -16.79 -0.69 -14.44
CA VAL A 17 -16.20 0.64 -14.45
C VAL A 17 -16.38 1.23 -15.83
N SER A 18 -16.83 2.48 -15.90
CA SER A 18 -16.82 3.26 -17.15
C SER A 18 -15.84 4.41 -17.04
N TYR A 19 -15.21 4.75 -18.15
CA TYR A 19 -14.13 5.72 -18.25
C TYR A 19 -14.54 6.89 -19.15
N GLY A 20 -14.34 8.12 -18.69
CA GLY A 20 -14.55 9.34 -19.45
C GLY A 20 -13.23 10.06 -19.68
N TYR A 21 -13.04 10.57 -20.88
CA TYR A 21 -11.83 11.26 -21.32
C TYR A 21 -12.15 12.68 -21.77
N ASP A 22 -11.20 13.60 -21.62
CA ASP A 22 -11.30 14.94 -22.19
C ASP A 22 -10.94 14.96 -23.70
N GLU A 23 -11.00 16.13 -24.31
CA GLU A 23 -10.76 16.32 -25.75
C GLU A 23 -9.34 15.92 -26.18
N ILE A 24 -8.35 16.04 -25.32
CA ILE A 24 -6.97 15.63 -25.59
C ILE A 24 -6.66 14.21 -25.13
N GLY A 25 -7.64 13.53 -24.48
CA GLY A 25 -7.61 12.11 -24.18
C GLY A 25 -7.13 11.72 -22.82
N ARG A 26 -7.01 12.66 -21.87
CA ARG A 26 -6.73 12.34 -20.48
C ARG A 26 -7.96 11.74 -19.82
N LEU A 27 -7.75 10.78 -18.94
CA LEU A 27 -8.81 10.19 -18.13
C LEU A 27 -9.31 11.22 -17.11
N VAL A 28 -10.54 11.70 -17.26
CA VAL A 28 -11.12 12.71 -16.36
C VAL A 28 -12.24 12.18 -15.48
N ARG A 29 -12.71 10.95 -15.73
CA ARG A 29 -13.77 10.36 -14.93
C ARG A 29 -13.71 8.84 -14.92
N ARG A 30 -13.94 8.25 -13.76
CA ARG A 30 -14.28 6.83 -13.57
C ARG A 30 -15.61 6.74 -12.85
N THR A 31 -16.53 5.92 -13.34
CA THR A 31 -17.77 5.61 -12.64
C THR A 31 -17.82 4.12 -12.36
N TYR A 32 -17.94 3.78 -11.09
CA TYR A 32 -17.95 2.44 -10.58
C TYR A 32 -19.39 2.00 -10.28
N GLY A 33 -19.71 0.74 -10.59
CA GLY A 33 -21.05 0.24 -10.36
C GLY A 33 -21.16 -1.27 -10.32
N THR A 34 -22.39 -1.68 -10.02
CA THR A 34 -22.88 -3.06 -10.11
C THR A 34 -24.19 -3.08 -10.89
N VAL A 35 -24.77 -4.26 -11.10
CA VAL A 35 -26.13 -4.36 -11.67
C VAL A 35 -27.18 -3.70 -10.77
N ALA A 36 -27.02 -3.83 -9.44
CA ALA A 36 -27.95 -3.26 -8.45
C ALA A 36 -27.77 -1.74 -8.32
N ASN A 37 -26.54 -1.25 -8.47
CA ASN A 37 -26.20 0.16 -8.36
C ASN A 37 -25.22 0.56 -9.48
N PRO A 38 -25.70 0.92 -10.68
CA PRO A 38 -24.85 1.20 -11.85
C PRO A 38 -23.88 2.37 -11.67
N SER A 39 -24.10 3.21 -10.66
CA SER A 39 -23.27 4.38 -10.35
C SER A 39 -23.06 4.50 -8.85
N ALA A 40 -22.47 3.47 -8.24
CA ALA A 40 -22.20 3.42 -6.79
C ALA A 40 -21.39 4.63 -6.33
N PHE A 41 -20.36 5.02 -7.10
CA PHE A 41 -19.65 6.28 -6.94
C PHE A 41 -18.90 6.68 -8.21
N THR A 42 -18.50 7.95 -8.27
CA THR A 42 -17.75 8.51 -9.40
C THR A 42 -16.54 9.26 -8.90
N GLU A 43 -15.40 9.04 -9.54
CA GLU A 43 -14.17 9.82 -9.39
C GLU A 43 -14.04 10.78 -10.56
N ASN A 44 -13.73 12.04 -10.26
CA ASN A 44 -13.36 13.04 -11.26
C ASN A 44 -11.90 13.43 -11.05
N LEU A 45 -11.12 13.42 -12.13
CA LEU A 45 -9.70 13.73 -12.14
C LEU A 45 -9.48 15.09 -12.81
N THR A 46 -8.54 15.86 -12.28
CA THR A 46 -8.15 17.17 -12.82
C THR A 46 -6.65 17.25 -13.03
N TYR A 47 -6.24 18.04 -14.02
CA TYR A 47 -4.84 18.14 -14.45
C TYR A 47 -4.45 19.60 -14.67
N ASN A 48 -3.18 19.91 -14.51
CA ASN A 48 -2.62 21.20 -14.90
C ASN A 48 -2.21 21.19 -16.40
N ILE A 49 -1.68 22.32 -16.88
CA ILE A 49 -1.23 22.50 -18.26
C ILE A 49 -0.02 21.62 -18.66
N ARG A 50 0.63 20.97 -17.69
CA ARG A 50 1.75 20.04 -17.89
C ARG A 50 1.31 18.57 -17.80
N ASP A 51 0.00 18.33 -17.85
CA ASP A 51 -0.63 17.03 -17.72
C ASP A 51 -0.36 16.30 -16.37
N GLN A 52 0.05 17.05 -15.34
CA GLN A 52 0.21 16.51 -14.01
C GLN A 52 -1.14 16.47 -13.31
N LEU A 53 -1.46 15.34 -12.66
CA LEU A 53 -2.67 15.18 -11.86
C LEU A 53 -2.67 16.23 -10.73
N THR A 54 -3.70 17.04 -10.66
CA THR A 54 -3.87 18.04 -9.60
C THR A 54 -4.97 17.69 -8.61
N GLY A 55 -5.88 16.77 -8.96
CA GLY A 55 -6.93 16.37 -8.06
C GLY A 55 -7.66 15.12 -8.47
N LEU A 56 -8.21 14.46 -7.47
CA LEU A 56 -9.19 13.38 -7.57
C LEU A 56 -10.32 13.73 -6.61
N ASN A 57 -11.55 13.79 -7.12
CA ASN A 57 -12.70 14.17 -6.33
C ASN A 57 -13.82 13.14 -6.45
N SER A 58 -14.35 12.73 -5.30
CA SER A 58 -15.53 11.88 -5.18
C SER A 58 -16.32 12.24 -3.92
N ASN A 59 -17.48 11.64 -3.72
CA ASN A 59 -18.22 11.77 -2.46
C ASN A 59 -17.61 11.00 -1.29
N VAL A 60 -16.60 10.16 -1.55
CA VAL A 60 -15.99 9.25 -0.56
C VAL A 60 -14.59 9.67 -0.15
N PHE A 61 -13.78 10.10 -1.13
CA PHE A 61 -12.40 10.50 -0.91
C PHE A 61 -12.02 11.57 -1.91
N ASN A 62 -11.38 12.62 -1.44
CA ASN A 62 -10.86 13.69 -2.26
C ASN A 62 -9.39 13.87 -2.00
N MET A 63 -8.62 14.20 -3.04
CA MET A 63 -7.24 14.62 -2.88
C MET A 63 -6.87 15.73 -3.86
N SER A 64 -5.89 16.56 -3.48
CA SER A 64 -5.24 17.50 -4.36
C SER A 64 -3.71 17.46 -4.23
N LEU A 65 -3.03 17.62 -5.35
CA LEU A 65 -1.58 17.65 -5.46
C LEU A 65 -1.15 19.04 -5.95
N ARG A 66 -0.27 19.70 -5.20
CA ARG A 66 0.32 20.97 -5.57
C ARG A 66 1.78 20.81 -5.93
N TYR A 67 2.22 21.56 -6.90
CA TYR A 67 3.58 21.49 -7.45
C TYR A 67 4.31 22.83 -7.30
N GLN A 68 3.90 23.87 -8.02
CA GLN A 68 4.59 25.16 -8.07
C GLN A 68 4.00 26.22 -7.15
N ASP A 69 2.79 26.02 -6.69
CA ASP A 69 1.94 26.96 -5.91
C ASP A 69 1.50 26.38 -4.57
N PRO A 70 2.46 26.02 -3.69
CA PRO A 70 2.15 25.53 -2.35
C PRO A 70 1.48 26.62 -1.49
N THR A 71 0.65 26.19 -0.55
CA THR A 71 -0.09 27.07 0.37
C THR A 71 0.22 26.84 1.85
N LEU A 72 0.90 25.72 2.15
CA LEU A 72 1.23 25.30 3.52
C LEU A 72 2.74 25.45 3.82
N GLY A 73 3.44 26.26 3.02
CA GLY A 73 4.83 26.63 3.27
C GLY A 73 5.88 25.65 2.73
N ALA A 74 5.50 24.71 1.87
CA ALA A 74 6.47 23.89 1.12
C ALA A 74 7.25 24.75 0.09
N ALA A 75 8.41 24.29 -0.34
CA ALA A 75 9.11 24.88 -1.45
C ALA A 75 8.45 24.48 -2.80
N PRO A 76 8.20 25.44 -3.73
CA PRO A 76 7.69 25.14 -5.06
C PRO A 76 8.55 24.10 -5.81
N LYS A 77 7.89 23.20 -6.56
CA LYS A 77 8.54 22.15 -7.37
C LYS A 77 8.22 22.34 -8.84
N TYR A 78 9.28 22.56 -9.66
CA TYR A 78 9.15 22.78 -11.09
C TYR A 78 9.57 21.57 -11.94
N ASN A 79 10.09 20.54 -11.27
CA ASN A 79 10.61 19.30 -11.88
C ASN A 79 9.63 18.12 -11.83
N GLY A 80 8.36 18.35 -11.55
CA GLY A 80 7.35 17.29 -11.39
C GLY A 80 7.19 16.73 -9.98
N GLY A 81 8.05 17.16 -9.05
CA GLY A 81 7.90 16.80 -7.63
C GLY A 81 6.66 17.44 -7.02
N VAL A 82 5.98 16.72 -6.12
CA VAL A 82 4.84 17.22 -5.35
C VAL A 82 5.35 18.05 -4.18
N SER A 83 4.87 19.29 -4.04
CA SER A 83 5.18 20.18 -2.91
C SER A 83 4.24 19.95 -1.74
N GLU A 84 2.95 19.77 -2.02
CA GLU A 84 1.91 19.53 -1.02
C GLU A 84 0.89 18.51 -1.53
N TRP A 85 0.38 17.69 -0.62
CA TRP A 85 -0.66 16.71 -0.89
C TRP A 85 -1.75 16.85 0.16
N GLU A 86 -2.96 17.25 -0.27
CA GLU A 86 -4.14 17.37 0.59
C GLU A 86 -5.10 16.21 0.32
N TRP A 87 -5.84 15.76 1.35
CA TRP A 87 -6.90 14.76 1.20
C TRP A 87 -7.94 14.84 2.31
N ASN A 88 -9.12 14.30 2.05
CA ASN A 88 -10.15 14.02 3.04
C ASN A 88 -10.99 12.80 2.67
N HIS A 89 -11.70 12.23 3.63
CA HIS A 89 -12.56 11.06 3.45
C HIS A 89 -14.04 11.47 3.30
N GLY A 90 -14.32 12.23 2.24
CA GLY A 90 -15.68 12.62 1.85
C GLY A 90 -16.16 13.96 2.39
N ALA A 91 -17.42 14.28 2.13
CA ALA A 91 -18.01 15.56 2.47
C ALA A 91 -18.09 15.76 3.99
N GLY A 92 -17.65 16.92 4.46
CA GLY A 92 -17.66 17.29 5.88
C GLY A 92 -16.50 16.72 6.70
N ALA A 93 -15.66 15.84 6.14
CA ALA A 93 -14.45 15.39 6.82
C ALA A 93 -13.38 16.48 6.81
N GLU A 94 -12.58 16.55 7.87
CA GLU A 94 -11.46 17.48 7.94
C GLU A 94 -10.45 17.21 6.83
N THR A 95 -9.93 18.29 6.26
CA THR A 95 -8.86 18.20 5.26
C THR A 95 -7.53 17.95 5.96
N ASN A 96 -6.91 16.87 5.58
CA ASN A 96 -5.55 16.50 5.96
C ASN A 96 -4.60 16.92 4.86
N ALA A 97 -3.36 17.28 5.21
CA ALA A 97 -2.36 17.57 4.20
C ALA A 97 -0.94 17.25 4.68
N TRP A 98 -0.07 17.06 3.72
CA TRP A 98 1.37 17.12 3.92
C TRP A 98 1.99 18.28 3.15
N SER A 99 2.82 19.06 3.87
CA SER A 99 3.82 19.94 3.30
C SER A 99 5.13 19.17 3.23
N LEU A 100 5.67 18.97 2.02
CA LEU A 100 6.74 18.04 1.72
C LEU A 100 8.08 18.76 1.52
N SER A 101 9.13 18.20 2.08
CA SER A 101 10.50 18.67 1.89
C SER A 101 11.38 17.56 1.34
N TYR A 102 12.35 17.94 0.52
CA TYR A 102 13.25 17.02 -0.17
C TYR A 102 14.69 17.52 -0.09
N ASP A 103 15.64 16.60 -0.14
CA ASP A 103 17.06 16.95 -0.27
C ASP A 103 17.43 17.36 -1.70
N GLY A 104 18.72 17.66 -1.90
CA GLY A 104 19.24 18.13 -3.18
C GLY A 104 19.16 17.13 -4.35
N VAL A 105 18.94 15.84 -4.08
CA VAL A 105 18.76 14.78 -5.10
C VAL A 105 17.31 14.31 -5.20
N GLY A 106 16.40 14.95 -4.46
CA GLY A 106 14.96 14.73 -4.57
C GLY A 106 14.39 13.64 -3.63
N ARG A 107 15.16 13.19 -2.62
CA ARG A 107 14.65 12.23 -1.62
C ARG A 107 13.86 12.97 -0.55
N LEU A 108 12.76 12.37 -0.10
CA LEU A 108 11.89 12.92 0.93
C LEU A 108 12.61 13.05 2.27
N THR A 109 12.61 14.25 2.86
CA THR A 109 13.21 14.51 4.18
C THR A 109 12.20 14.82 5.27
N ASP A 110 11.07 15.44 4.90
CA ASP A 110 9.98 15.74 5.81
C ASP A 110 8.62 15.66 5.10
N ALA A 111 7.64 15.08 5.77
CA ALA A 111 6.23 15.21 5.49
C ALA A 111 5.54 15.78 6.74
N ARG A 112 5.37 17.11 6.76
CA ARG A 112 4.73 17.82 7.87
C ARG A 112 3.23 17.76 7.71
N ARG A 113 2.56 17.29 8.74
CA ARG A 113 1.10 17.15 8.72
C ARG A 113 0.39 18.48 9.01
N PHE A 114 -0.71 18.68 8.31
CA PHE A 114 -1.70 19.73 8.57
C PHE A 114 -3.09 19.11 8.65
N VAL A 115 -3.93 19.64 9.55
CA VAL A 115 -5.33 19.25 9.71
C VAL A 115 -6.15 20.53 9.75
N GLY A 116 -7.13 20.69 8.86
CA GLY A 116 -7.90 21.91 8.72
C GLY A 116 -7.04 23.16 8.44
N GLY A 117 -5.88 23.00 7.78
CA GLY A 117 -4.92 24.08 7.51
C GLY A 117 -4.00 24.43 8.70
N VAL A 118 -4.14 23.76 9.83
CA VAL A 118 -3.29 23.96 11.03
C VAL A 118 -2.22 22.90 11.10
N GLN A 119 -0.95 23.33 11.25
CA GLN A 119 0.17 22.39 11.37
C GLN A 119 0.06 21.58 12.67
N THR A 120 0.24 20.27 12.55
CA THR A 120 0.36 19.34 13.67
C THR A 120 1.53 18.39 13.44
N ASN A 121 2.00 17.71 14.49
CA ASN A 121 2.92 16.60 14.32
C ASN A 121 2.19 15.26 14.25
N SER A 122 0.93 15.14 14.70
CA SER A 122 0.21 13.86 14.68
C SER A 122 0.25 13.22 13.29
N PHE A 123 0.61 11.93 13.25
CA PHE A 123 0.76 11.13 12.01
C PHE A 123 1.72 11.75 10.97
N SER A 124 2.72 12.52 11.38
CA SER A 124 3.77 13.03 10.49
C SER A 124 4.97 12.09 10.42
N GLU A 125 5.69 12.11 9.28
CA GLU A 125 6.92 11.37 9.03
C GLU A 125 8.02 12.36 8.68
N ARG A 126 9.04 12.47 9.53
CA ARG A 126 9.95 13.61 9.53
C ARG A 126 11.40 13.22 9.81
N SER A 127 12.30 14.22 9.65
CA SER A 127 13.72 14.09 9.97
C SER A 127 14.37 12.88 9.31
N ILE A 128 14.01 12.64 8.04
CA ILE A 128 14.55 11.53 7.27
C ILE A 128 15.89 11.99 6.68
N THR A 129 16.94 11.28 7.00
CA THR A 129 18.28 11.53 6.46
C THR A 129 18.80 10.28 5.78
N TYR A 130 19.74 10.45 4.87
CA TYR A 130 20.25 9.37 4.04
C TYR A 130 21.76 9.41 3.92
N ASP A 131 22.37 8.26 3.70
CA ASP A 131 23.74 8.17 3.26
C ASP A 131 23.88 8.47 1.74
N ARG A 132 25.10 8.36 1.22
CA ARG A 132 25.37 8.60 -0.22
C ARG A 132 24.71 7.55 -1.13
N ASN A 133 24.42 6.37 -0.63
CA ASN A 133 23.77 5.27 -1.37
C ASN A 133 22.25 5.30 -1.21
N SER A 134 21.68 6.34 -0.59
CA SER A 134 20.24 6.45 -0.30
C SER A 134 19.72 5.43 0.71
N ASN A 135 20.57 4.84 1.56
CA ASN A 135 20.09 4.16 2.74
C ASN A 135 19.58 5.20 3.76
N ALA A 136 18.41 5.01 4.35
CA ALA A 136 17.91 5.88 5.42
C ALA A 136 18.80 5.77 6.66
N LEU A 137 19.26 6.90 7.21
CA LEU A 137 20.04 6.96 8.44
C LEU A 137 19.18 7.27 9.66
N THR A 138 18.15 8.10 9.46
CA THR A 138 17.18 8.45 10.50
C THR A 138 15.78 8.52 9.91
N LEU A 139 14.77 8.29 10.74
CA LEU A 139 13.37 8.49 10.41
C LEU A 139 12.59 8.68 11.71
N THR A 140 11.79 9.74 11.79
CA THR A 140 10.94 10.05 12.94
C THR A 140 9.48 9.97 12.54
N ARG A 141 8.67 9.19 13.28
CA ARG A 141 7.22 9.12 13.12
C ARG A 141 6.51 9.52 14.39
N TYR A 142 5.50 10.34 14.22
CA TYR A 142 4.54 10.67 15.26
C TYR A 142 3.28 9.83 15.02
N GLY A 143 2.71 9.28 16.09
CA GLY A 143 1.39 8.67 16.07
C GLY A 143 0.30 9.72 16.28
N GLU A 144 -0.76 9.34 16.98
CA GLU A 144 -1.86 10.25 17.33
C GLU A 144 -1.39 11.40 18.22
N ASN A 145 -0.48 11.12 19.15
CA ASN A 145 0.10 12.13 20.02
C ASN A 145 1.10 13.02 19.25
N ALA A 146 0.74 14.29 19.06
CA ALA A 146 1.58 15.28 18.38
C ALA A 146 2.76 15.81 19.23
N ALA A 147 2.76 15.59 20.55
CA ALA A 147 3.76 16.17 21.44
C ALA A 147 5.07 15.38 21.45
N THR A 148 4.99 14.06 21.31
CA THR A 148 6.14 13.15 21.35
C THR A 148 6.07 12.15 20.21
N PRO A 149 7.20 11.90 19.50
CA PRO A 149 7.23 10.89 18.45
C PRO A 149 7.13 9.47 19.01
N ASP A 150 6.38 8.62 18.34
CA ASP A 150 6.30 7.20 18.68
C ASP A 150 7.58 6.47 18.27
N GLU A 151 8.14 6.85 17.14
CA GLU A 151 9.35 6.25 16.58
C GLU A 151 10.40 7.32 16.29
N ILE A 152 11.61 7.16 16.83
CA ILE A 152 12.82 7.89 16.45
C ILE A 152 13.84 6.82 16.07
N LEU A 153 13.82 6.45 14.80
CA LEU A 153 14.65 5.36 14.28
C LEU A 153 16.01 5.89 13.85
N ALA A 154 17.07 5.22 14.30
CA ALA A 154 18.42 5.43 13.80
C ALA A 154 18.96 4.10 13.27
N TYR A 155 19.43 4.12 12.02
CA TYR A 155 19.83 2.95 11.26
C TYR A 155 21.35 2.84 11.18
N SER A 156 21.89 1.63 11.29
CA SER A 156 23.30 1.34 11.03
C SER A 156 23.47 0.21 10.03
N TYR A 157 24.49 0.33 9.19
CA TYR A 157 24.72 -0.53 8.05
C TYR A 157 26.13 -1.12 7.99
N ASN A 158 26.26 -2.22 7.25
CA ASN A 158 27.53 -2.68 6.70
C ASN A 158 27.38 -2.68 5.16
N GLY A 159 27.98 -1.69 4.50
CA GLY A 159 27.66 -1.37 3.12
C GLY A 159 26.18 -0.99 2.99
N ASN A 160 25.43 -1.71 2.17
CA ASN A 160 23.99 -1.52 2.04
C ASN A 160 23.16 -2.47 2.93
N LEU A 161 23.79 -3.38 3.67
CA LEU A 161 23.10 -4.34 4.54
C LEU A 161 22.78 -3.69 5.89
N LEU A 162 21.50 -3.61 6.22
CA LEU A 162 21.04 -3.11 7.53
C LEU A 162 21.54 -4.02 8.66
N ARG A 163 22.10 -3.44 9.71
CA ARG A 163 22.64 -4.19 10.86
C ARG A 163 21.86 -3.97 12.13
N ASN A 164 21.46 -2.74 12.37
CA ASN A 164 20.72 -2.42 13.58
C ASN A 164 19.83 -1.19 13.36
N ILE A 165 18.68 -1.19 14.00
CA ILE A 165 17.85 -0.02 14.22
C ILE A 165 17.72 0.17 15.73
N SER A 166 18.03 1.37 16.22
CA SER A 166 17.64 1.82 17.55
C SER A 166 16.39 2.70 17.43
N ASN A 167 15.50 2.59 18.40
CA ASN A 167 14.32 3.43 18.51
C ASN A 167 14.30 4.11 19.86
N SER A 168 14.42 5.43 19.86
CA SER A 168 14.36 6.28 21.09
C SER A 168 13.02 6.99 21.25
N GLY A 169 12.03 6.71 20.39
CA GLY A 169 10.66 7.19 20.53
C GLY A 169 9.89 6.50 21.65
N THR A 170 8.64 6.91 21.86
CA THR A 170 7.79 6.39 22.97
C THR A 170 7.43 4.93 22.82
N SER A 171 7.34 4.38 21.60
CA SER A 171 7.15 2.95 21.37
C SER A 171 8.35 2.11 21.81
N GLY A 172 9.53 2.74 21.95
CA GLY A 172 10.75 2.08 22.39
C GLY A 172 11.22 0.97 21.47
N GLY A 173 12.16 0.19 21.94
CA GLY A 173 12.65 -0.98 21.23
C GLY A 173 13.75 -0.67 20.22
N GLY A 174 13.93 -1.61 19.32
CA GLY A 174 15.00 -1.62 18.33
C GLY A 174 15.28 -3.06 17.95
N GLY A 175 16.17 -3.29 17.00
CA GLY A 175 16.48 -4.65 16.62
C GLY A 175 17.73 -4.78 15.78
N SER A 176 18.33 -5.97 15.87
CA SER A 176 19.43 -6.38 15.00
C SER A 176 18.89 -7.10 13.77
N PHE A 177 19.59 -6.92 12.65
CA PHE A 177 19.22 -7.46 11.35
C PHE A 177 20.35 -8.31 10.80
N THR A 178 20.01 -9.46 10.25
CA THR A 178 20.96 -10.35 9.59
C THR A 178 20.51 -10.65 8.17
N HIS A 179 21.48 -11.01 7.32
CA HIS A 179 21.26 -11.29 5.93
C HIS A 179 22.00 -12.55 5.54
N ASP A 180 21.50 -13.27 4.54
CA ASP A 180 22.20 -14.38 3.90
C ASP A 180 23.30 -13.88 2.94
N THR A 181 23.97 -14.81 2.29
CA THR A 181 25.04 -14.51 1.33
C THR A 181 24.55 -13.82 0.05
N ASN A 182 23.26 -13.92 -0.28
CA ASN A 182 22.63 -13.26 -1.40
C ASN A 182 22.13 -11.84 -1.04
N GLY A 183 22.26 -11.45 0.25
CA GLY A 183 21.80 -10.17 0.76
C GLY A 183 20.33 -10.15 1.18
N ASN A 184 19.64 -11.28 1.21
CA ASN A 184 18.27 -11.34 1.70
C ASN A 184 18.22 -11.22 3.23
N LEU A 185 17.25 -10.46 3.74
CA LEU A 185 17.04 -10.23 5.17
C LEU A 185 16.55 -11.51 5.85
N THR A 186 17.38 -12.17 6.63
CA THR A 186 17.03 -13.41 7.34
C THR A 186 16.48 -13.17 8.75
N ARG A 187 16.80 -12.02 9.36
CA ARG A 187 16.24 -11.60 10.67
C ARG A 187 15.85 -10.15 10.63
N ASP A 188 14.59 -9.86 10.92
CA ASP A 188 14.08 -8.53 11.29
C ASP A 188 13.91 -8.49 12.81
N GLY A 189 14.86 -7.85 13.48
CA GLY A 189 14.84 -7.76 14.95
C GLY A 189 13.82 -6.77 15.49
N LEU A 190 13.33 -5.83 14.67
CA LEU A 190 12.31 -4.88 15.10
C LEU A 190 10.93 -5.56 15.17
N SER A 191 10.60 -6.34 14.14
CA SER A 191 9.34 -7.10 14.07
C SER A 191 9.46 -8.53 14.62
N THR A 192 10.65 -8.92 15.11
CA THR A 192 10.97 -10.28 15.61
C THR A 192 10.69 -11.41 14.61
N LEU A 193 10.86 -11.14 13.31
CA LEU A 193 10.64 -12.11 12.24
C LEU A 193 11.94 -12.78 11.82
N ASP A 194 11.89 -14.09 11.60
CA ASP A 194 12.88 -14.87 10.88
C ASP A 194 12.33 -15.19 9.49
N ILE A 195 13.12 -14.98 8.43
CA ILE A 195 12.69 -15.05 7.05
C ILE A 195 13.62 -15.98 6.28
N ASP A 196 13.05 -16.97 5.64
CA ASP A 196 13.76 -17.90 4.75
C ASP A 196 13.41 -17.58 3.29
N TYR A 197 14.33 -17.91 2.40
CA TYR A 197 14.20 -17.65 0.96
C TYR A 197 14.45 -18.92 0.15
N ASN A 198 13.86 -18.98 -1.02
CA ASN A 198 14.14 -20.02 -2.01
C ASN A 198 15.32 -19.62 -2.94
N ASP A 199 15.69 -20.49 -3.87
CA ASP A 199 16.81 -20.29 -4.81
C ASP A 199 16.64 -19.08 -5.75
N ARG A 200 15.45 -18.46 -5.77
CA ARG A 200 15.13 -17.26 -6.54
C ARG A 200 15.10 -15.99 -5.69
N ASN A 201 15.54 -16.06 -4.44
CA ASN A 201 15.44 -14.99 -3.45
C ASN A 201 14.01 -14.54 -3.16
N LEU A 202 12.99 -15.37 -3.43
CA LEU A 202 11.62 -15.14 -3.01
C LEU A 202 11.43 -15.68 -1.59
N THR A 203 10.70 -14.96 -0.75
CA THR A 203 10.40 -15.38 0.62
C THR A 203 9.67 -16.72 0.62
N SER A 204 10.25 -17.75 1.22
CA SER A 204 9.65 -19.08 1.31
C SER A 204 8.97 -19.36 2.64
N ARG A 205 9.46 -18.75 3.74
CA ARG A 205 8.85 -18.88 5.07
C ARG A 205 9.10 -17.64 5.90
N ILE A 206 8.14 -17.31 6.72
CA ILE A 206 8.25 -16.31 7.79
C ILE A 206 7.88 -17.00 9.10
N SER A 207 8.70 -16.81 10.13
CA SER A 207 8.48 -17.36 11.46
C SER A 207 8.80 -16.33 12.54
N SER A 208 8.29 -16.55 13.76
CA SER A 208 8.61 -15.76 14.94
C SER A 208 8.64 -16.66 16.17
N GLY A 209 9.71 -16.56 16.97
CA GLY A 209 9.87 -17.40 18.16
C GLY A 209 9.86 -18.91 17.87
N GLY A 210 10.25 -19.32 16.67
CA GLY A 210 10.24 -20.71 16.21
C GLY A 210 8.89 -21.19 15.65
N ALA A 211 7.81 -20.40 15.76
CA ALA A 211 6.52 -20.71 15.18
C ALA A 211 6.44 -20.20 13.73
N THR A 212 6.01 -21.03 12.80
CA THR A 212 5.76 -20.65 11.42
C THR A 212 4.50 -19.76 11.35
N LEU A 213 4.69 -18.55 10.84
CA LEU A 213 3.61 -17.59 10.59
C LEU A 213 3.07 -17.73 9.17
N ALA A 214 3.96 -17.93 8.20
CA ALA A 214 3.62 -18.10 6.79
C ALA A 214 4.63 -18.99 6.07
N GLU A 215 4.13 -19.83 5.17
CA GLU A 215 4.89 -20.57 4.17
C GLU A 215 4.36 -20.25 2.79
N TYR A 216 5.26 -20.02 1.83
CA TYR A 216 4.93 -19.61 0.48
C TYR A 216 5.42 -20.63 -0.53
N GLU A 217 4.61 -20.90 -1.52
CA GLU A 217 4.98 -21.69 -2.68
C GLU A 217 4.82 -20.87 -3.96
N TYR A 218 5.73 -21.08 -4.90
CA TYR A 218 5.79 -20.37 -6.17
C TYR A 218 5.95 -21.33 -7.34
N LEU A 219 5.46 -20.90 -8.49
CA LEU A 219 5.82 -21.51 -9.77
C LEU A 219 7.28 -21.19 -10.15
N ALA A 220 7.77 -21.88 -11.17
CA ALA A 220 9.12 -21.67 -11.68
C ALA A 220 9.36 -20.24 -12.24
N ASP A 221 8.35 -19.49 -12.61
CA ASP A 221 8.43 -18.10 -13.05
C ASP A 221 8.37 -17.08 -11.90
N GLY A 222 8.19 -17.55 -10.64
CA GLY A 222 8.04 -16.69 -9.45
C GLY A 222 6.59 -16.33 -9.11
N THR A 223 5.60 -16.83 -9.87
CA THR A 223 4.19 -16.62 -9.55
C THR A 223 3.83 -17.33 -8.25
N LYS A 224 3.28 -16.59 -7.28
CA LYS A 224 2.85 -17.13 -5.98
C LYS A 224 1.65 -18.06 -6.16
N LEU A 225 1.76 -19.29 -5.65
CA LEU A 225 0.72 -20.33 -5.67
C LEU A 225 -0.04 -20.42 -4.37
N ARG A 226 0.67 -20.37 -3.24
CA ARG A 226 0.09 -20.52 -1.90
C ARG A 226 0.79 -19.63 -0.89
N ALA A 227 0.02 -19.25 0.13
CA ALA A 227 0.50 -18.65 1.37
C ALA A 227 -0.30 -19.28 2.52
N LEU A 228 0.35 -20.12 3.31
CA LEU A 228 -0.29 -20.92 4.37
C LEU A 228 0.38 -20.65 5.72
N ASP A 229 -0.40 -20.71 6.80
CA ASP A 229 0.14 -20.73 8.16
C ASP A 229 0.76 -22.10 8.51
N GLY A 230 1.41 -22.21 9.69
CA GLY A 230 2.03 -23.45 10.13
C GLY A 230 1.04 -24.61 10.37
N GLY A 231 -0.27 -24.35 10.36
CA GLY A 231 -1.35 -25.32 10.43
C GLY A 231 -1.86 -25.75 9.05
N GLY A 232 -1.33 -25.22 7.96
CA GLY A 232 -1.77 -25.52 6.60
C GLY A 232 -3.04 -24.77 6.16
N ASN A 233 -3.42 -23.71 6.89
CA ASN A 233 -4.55 -22.85 6.53
C ASN A 233 -4.03 -21.59 5.84
N GLY A 234 -4.81 -21.01 4.94
CA GLY A 234 -4.41 -19.76 4.28
C GLY A 234 -5.04 -19.60 2.91
N TYR A 235 -4.22 -19.21 1.93
CA TYR A 235 -4.70 -18.84 0.62
C TYR A 235 -3.98 -19.60 -0.51
N GLN A 236 -4.75 -19.91 -1.56
CA GLN A 236 -4.25 -20.37 -2.85
C GLN A 236 -4.56 -19.34 -3.92
N TYR A 237 -3.60 -19.07 -4.80
CA TYR A 237 -3.68 -18.07 -5.88
C TYR A 237 -3.76 -18.77 -7.24
N ARG A 238 -4.75 -18.39 -8.04
CA ARG A 238 -4.96 -18.89 -9.41
C ARG A 238 -5.27 -17.70 -10.33
N GLY A 239 -4.23 -16.97 -10.70
CA GLY A 239 -4.39 -15.68 -11.38
C GLY A 239 -5.12 -14.68 -10.46
N SER A 240 -6.21 -14.10 -10.94
CA SER A 240 -7.04 -13.18 -10.17
C SER A 240 -7.96 -13.87 -9.14
N LEU A 241 -8.10 -15.18 -9.17
CA LEU A 241 -8.93 -15.93 -8.22
C LEU A 241 -8.10 -16.35 -7.01
N ILE A 242 -8.63 -16.06 -5.83
CA ILE A 242 -8.04 -16.45 -4.56
C ILE A 242 -9.00 -17.38 -3.83
N TYR A 243 -8.45 -18.46 -3.31
CA TYR A 243 -9.18 -19.46 -2.57
C TYR A 243 -8.66 -19.50 -1.14
N THR A 244 -9.55 -19.63 -0.17
CA THR A 244 -9.17 -20.04 1.18
C THR A 244 -8.92 -21.55 1.19
N GLN A 245 -7.84 -21.94 1.86
CA GLN A 245 -7.53 -23.32 2.21
C GLN A 245 -7.72 -23.49 3.72
N THR A 246 -8.43 -24.54 4.13
CA THR A 246 -8.50 -24.98 5.51
C THR A 246 -7.97 -26.40 5.60
N ALA A 247 -7.03 -26.65 6.52
CA ALA A 247 -6.46 -27.97 6.72
C ALA A 247 -7.57 -28.96 7.13
N GLY A 248 -7.58 -30.12 6.48
CA GLY A 248 -8.51 -31.20 6.79
C GLY A 248 -8.04 -31.99 8.03
N GLN A 249 -8.98 -32.39 8.89
CA GLN A 249 -8.66 -33.22 10.06
C GLN A 249 -8.23 -34.66 9.69
N THR A 250 -8.67 -35.16 8.55
CA THR A 250 -8.46 -36.55 8.12
C THR A 250 -8.32 -36.69 6.61
N GLY A 251 -7.62 -35.80 5.91
CA GLY A 251 -7.51 -35.96 4.46
C GLY A 251 -7.10 -34.68 3.70
N SER A 252 -7.63 -34.53 2.49
CA SER A 252 -7.34 -33.35 1.66
C SER A 252 -7.89 -32.07 2.27
N PRO A 253 -7.18 -30.93 2.13
CA PRO A 253 -7.65 -29.64 2.62
C PRO A 253 -8.95 -29.23 1.93
N ALA A 254 -9.83 -28.53 2.64
CA ALA A 254 -10.97 -27.85 2.04
C ALA A 254 -10.52 -26.58 1.35
N ILE A 255 -10.90 -26.42 0.09
CA ILE A 255 -10.55 -25.26 -0.73
C ILE A 255 -11.84 -24.60 -1.18
N THR A 256 -12.00 -23.31 -0.87
CA THR A 256 -13.21 -22.54 -1.16
C THR A 256 -12.82 -21.23 -1.85
N LEU A 257 -13.51 -20.85 -2.92
CA LEU A 257 -13.29 -19.56 -3.58
C LEU A 257 -13.60 -18.43 -2.59
N ASP A 258 -12.58 -17.63 -2.28
CA ASP A 258 -12.65 -16.48 -1.38
C ASP A 258 -13.05 -15.22 -2.16
N CYS A 259 -12.27 -14.86 -3.16
CA CYS A 259 -12.55 -13.69 -3.97
C CYS A 259 -11.94 -13.76 -5.37
N ALA A 260 -12.44 -12.90 -6.25
CA ALA A 260 -11.76 -12.50 -7.49
C ALA A 260 -11.24 -11.07 -7.32
N VAL A 261 -9.94 -10.86 -7.50
CA VAL A 261 -9.31 -9.54 -7.53
C VAL A 261 -9.47 -8.96 -8.93
N THR A 262 -9.86 -7.70 -9.02
CA THR A 262 -10.13 -7.00 -10.27
C THR A 262 -9.34 -5.69 -10.33
N SER A 263 -9.31 -5.03 -11.47
CA SER A 263 -8.78 -3.68 -11.64
C SER A 263 -9.46 -2.66 -10.70
N ALA A 264 -10.76 -2.84 -10.46
CA ALA A 264 -11.61 -1.93 -9.68
C ALA A 264 -11.79 -2.31 -8.20
N GLY A 265 -11.21 -3.44 -7.75
CA GLY A 265 -11.37 -3.91 -6.38
C GLY A 265 -11.44 -5.43 -6.29
N ARG A 266 -12.52 -5.99 -5.74
CA ARG A 266 -12.73 -7.44 -5.66
C ARG A 266 -14.22 -7.82 -5.65
N ILE A 267 -14.50 -9.04 -6.06
CA ILE A 267 -15.77 -9.71 -5.81
C ILE A 267 -15.50 -10.79 -4.76
N VAL A 268 -16.00 -10.60 -3.54
CA VAL A 268 -15.64 -11.39 -2.36
C VAL A 268 -16.79 -12.24 -1.87
N ARG A 269 -16.49 -13.46 -1.44
CA ARG A 269 -17.46 -14.35 -0.79
C ARG A 269 -17.88 -13.79 0.58
N GLU A 270 -19.17 -13.83 0.85
CA GLU A 270 -19.77 -13.50 2.13
C GLU A 270 -20.58 -14.69 2.63
N ASN A 271 -20.36 -15.08 3.88
CA ASN A 271 -21.18 -16.11 4.54
C ASN A 271 -22.44 -15.47 5.08
N THR A 272 -23.57 -16.07 4.82
CA THR A 272 -24.86 -15.62 5.31
C THR A 272 -25.23 -16.29 6.64
N ALA A 273 -26.14 -15.71 7.39
CA ALA A 273 -26.50 -16.21 8.73
C ALA A 273 -27.13 -17.61 8.70
N ASP A 274 -27.68 -18.06 7.58
CA ASP A 274 -28.25 -19.40 7.37
C ASP A 274 -27.20 -20.46 6.98
N GLY A 275 -25.91 -20.08 6.95
CA GLY A 275 -24.79 -20.95 6.56
C GLY A 275 -24.59 -21.09 5.07
N SER A 276 -25.39 -20.43 4.24
CA SER A 276 -25.14 -20.31 2.81
C SER A 276 -24.05 -19.26 2.53
N SER A 277 -23.70 -19.06 1.28
CA SER A 277 -22.76 -18.01 0.90
C SER A 277 -23.23 -17.30 -0.37
N THR A 278 -22.97 -16.02 -0.40
CA THR A 278 -23.16 -15.15 -1.56
C THR A 278 -21.86 -14.46 -1.93
N TYR A 279 -21.88 -13.62 -2.96
CA TYR A 279 -20.74 -12.79 -3.33
C TYR A 279 -21.14 -11.32 -3.30
N LYS A 280 -20.25 -10.46 -2.85
CA LYS A 280 -20.39 -9.00 -2.85
C LYS A 280 -19.32 -8.34 -3.69
N VAL A 281 -19.68 -7.27 -4.34
CA VAL A 281 -18.75 -6.39 -5.04
C VAL A 281 -18.21 -5.38 -4.05
N GLN A 282 -16.88 -5.25 -3.98
CA GLN A 282 -16.19 -4.22 -3.24
C GLN A 282 -15.31 -3.43 -4.19
N HIS A 283 -15.59 -2.13 -4.32
CA HIS A 283 -14.75 -1.23 -5.12
C HIS A 283 -13.62 -0.64 -4.28
N TYR A 284 -12.46 -0.46 -4.90
CA TYR A 284 -11.31 0.20 -4.28
C TYR A 284 -11.15 1.59 -4.87
N LEU A 285 -11.26 2.60 -4.03
CA LEU A 285 -10.83 3.94 -4.36
C LEU A 285 -9.35 4.08 -4.00
N ARG A 286 -8.54 4.50 -4.98
CA ARG A 286 -7.07 4.57 -4.84
C ARG A 286 -6.58 5.99 -5.03
N ASP A 287 -5.49 6.33 -4.33
CA ASP A 287 -4.75 7.56 -4.60
C ASP A 287 -3.87 7.44 -5.85
N HIS A 288 -3.13 8.50 -6.16
CA HIS A 288 -2.23 8.57 -7.32
C HIS A 288 -1.08 7.55 -7.27
N LEU A 289 -0.76 6.98 -6.12
CA LEU A 289 0.26 5.93 -5.95
C LEU A 289 -0.34 4.52 -6.03
N GLY A 290 -1.66 4.41 -6.22
CA GLY A 290 -2.38 3.15 -6.24
C GLY A 290 -2.75 2.60 -4.86
N SER A 291 -2.47 3.34 -3.77
CA SER A 291 -2.83 2.91 -2.41
C SER A 291 -4.33 2.97 -2.20
N VAL A 292 -4.90 1.92 -1.61
CA VAL A 292 -6.34 1.83 -1.34
C VAL A 292 -6.71 2.76 -0.20
N ARG A 293 -7.45 3.84 -0.50
CA ARG A 293 -7.89 4.86 0.46
C ARG A 293 -9.26 4.56 1.04
N ALA A 294 -10.12 3.91 0.25
CA ALA A 294 -11.41 3.42 0.71
C ALA A 294 -11.79 2.11 0.02
N VAL A 295 -12.48 1.24 0.76
CA VAL A 295 -13.19 0.08 0.24
C VAL A 295 -14.68 0.38 0.34
N ILE A 296 -15.40 0.22 -0.76
CA ILE A 296 -16.78 0.66 -0.91
C ILE A 296 -17.64 -0.56 -1.28
N ASP A 297 -18.75 -0.77 -0.58
CA ASP A 297 -19.77 -1.74 -0.95
C ASP A 297 -20.40 -1.33 -2.28
N GLY A 298 -20.30 -2.18 -3.29
CA GLY A 298 -20.75 -1.86 -4.65
C GLY A 298 -22.25 -1.74 -4.79
N ASP A 299 -23.03 -2.39 -3.95
CA ASP A 299 -24.49 -2.37 -4.02
C ASP A 299 -25.07 -1.15 -3.29
N THR A 300 -24.49 -0.76 -2.17
CA THR A 300 -24.98 0.35 -1.33
C THR A 300 -24.24 1.67 -1.56
N GLY A 301 -22.99 1.62 -2.05
CA GLY A 301 -22.11 2.79 -2.13
C GLY A 301 -21.52 3.23 -0.79
N THR A 302 -21.71 2.45 0.27
CA THR A 302 -21.20 2.80 1.61
C THR A 302 -19.73 2.43 1.77
N VAL A 303 -18.99 3.23 2.55
CA VAL A 303 -17.60 2.95 2.89
C VAL A 303 -17.55 1.84 3.93
N ILE A 304 -16.84 0.74 3.60
CA ILE A 304 -16.61 -0.40 4.48
C ILE A 304 -15.31 -0.21 5.27
N GLU A 305 -14.29 0.34 4.63
CA GLU A 305 -12.96 0.54 5.19
C GLU A 305 -12.37 1.84 4.63
N ALA A 306 -11.66 2.59 5.47
CA ALA A 306 -10.87 3.74 5.06
C ALA A 306 -9.44 3.62 5.59
N SER A 307 -8.46 4.10 4.83
CA SER A 307 -7.05 4.00 5.20
C SER A 307 -6.28 5.25 4.80
N ASP A 308 -5.44 5.72 5.69
CA ASP A 308 -4.37 6.66 5.42
C ASP A 308 -3.02 5.93 5.54
N TYR A 309 -1.98 6.56 5.03
CA TYR A 309 -0.63 5.98 5.06
C TYR A 309 0.38 7.07 5.36
N TYR A 310 1.41 6.75 6.13
CA TYR A 310 2.64 7.53 6.12
C TYR A 310 3.26 7.49 4.71
N PRO A 311 4.09 8.45 4.33
CA PRO A 311 4.75 8.47 3.03
C PRO A 311 5.40 7.14 2.62
N PHE A 312 6.11 6.48 3.55
CA PHE A 312 6.72 5.18 3.30
C PHE A 312 5.78 3.99 3.53
N GLY A 313 4.47 4.22 3.60
CA GLY A 313 3.46 3.17 3.47
C GLY A 313 3.03 2.49 4.76
N LYS A 314 3.54 2.87 5.94
CA LYS A 314 2.98 2.39 7.20
C LYS A 314 1.53 2.85 7.29
N ARG A 315 0.61 1.91 7.50
CA ARG A 315 -0.83 2.17 7.46
C ARG A 315 -1.30 2.90 8.72
N ILE A 316 -2.22 3.82 8.52
CA ILE A 316 -3.01 4.49 9.55
C ILE A 316 -4.46 4.09 9.27
N GLN A 317 -5.05 3.29 10.15
CA GLN A 317 -6.44 2.89 10.00
C GLN A 317 -7.33 4.08 10.34
N VAL A 318 -8.16 4.49 9.38
CA VAL A 318 -9.20 5.50 9.60
C VAL A 318 -10.46 4.78 10.02
N THR A 319 -11.03 5.15 11.15
CA THR A 319 -12.35 4.63 11.53
C THR A 319 -13.36 5.14 10.51
N ALA A 320 -13.97 4.24 9.74
CA ALA A 320 -15.02 4.64 8.79
C ALA A 320 -16.13 5.37 9.58
N PRO A 321 -16.68 6.49 9.05
CA PRO A 321 -17.75 7.20 9.73
C PRO A 321 -18.96 6.28 9.86
N VAL A 322 -19.16 5.72 11.06
CA VAL A 322 -20.47 5.16 11.43
C VAL A 322 -21.40 6.36 11.50
N SER A 323 -22.60 6.25 10.98
CA SER A 323 -23.58 7.33 10.86
C SER A 323 -24.12 7.89 12.18
N GLU A 324 -23.30 7.91 13.24
CA GLU A 324 -23.61 8.55 14.53
C GLU A 324 -22.38 9.29 15.06
N PRO A 325 -22.50 10.54 15.54
CA PRO A 325 -21.38 11.32 16.05
C PRO A 325 -20.99 10.85 17.45
N VAL A 326 -19.99 9.99 17.55
CA VAL A 326 -19.31 9.73 18.82
C VAL A 326 -17.96 10.45 18.78
N GLY A 327 -17.77 11.43 19.66
CA GLY A 327 -16.52 12.16 19.82
C GLY A 327 -15.39 11.22 20.27
N GLY A 328 -14.64 10.70 19.32
CA GLY A 328 -13.45 9.88 19.52
C GLY A 328 -12.51 10.04 18.34
N SER A 329 -11.20 9.92 18.57
CA SER A 329 -10.19 9.99 17.53
C SER A 329 -10.47 9.01 16.39
N LEU A 330 -10.42 9.51 15.16
CA LEU A 330 -10.68 8.73 13.93
C LEU A 330 -9.48 7.87 13.50
N TYR A 331 -8.37 7.86 14.23
CA TYR A 331 -7.12 7.25 13.78
C TYR A 331 -6.54 6.26 14.80
N ALA A 332 -6.18 5.09 14.33
CA ALA A 332 -5.34 4.14 15.05
C ALA A 332 -4.19 3.68 14.14
N VAL A 333 -2.98 3.63 14.67
CA VAL A 333 -1.82 3.05 13.99
C VAL A 333 -1.86 1.55 14.19
N GLU A 334 -1.71 0.75 13.13
CA GLU A 334 -1.49 -0.69 13.31
C GLU A 334 -0.22 -0.90 14.14
N PRO A 335 -0.30 -1.59 15.29
CA PRO A 335 0.87 -1.85 16.10
C PRO A 335 1.86 -2.73 15.34
N ALA A 336 3.15 -2.44 15.49
CA ALA A 336 4.19 -3.40 15.13
C ALA A 336 3.96 -4.66 15.96
N VAL A 337 3.69 -5.77 15.31
CA VAL A 337 3.37 -7.10 15.84
C VAL A 337 3.31 -7.20 17.37
N ALA A 338 2.13 -6.91 17.94
CA ALA A 338 1.81 -7.42 19.27
C ALA A 338 1.08 -8.77 19.12
N PRO A 339 1.24 -9.73 20.03
CA PRO A 339 0.47 -10.95 20.00
C PRO A 339 -1.01 -10.57 20.05
N VAL A 340 -1.76 -10.99 19.05
CA VAL A 340 -3.15 -10.60 18.80
C VAL A 340 -4.02 -11.05 19.98
N ALA A 341 -4.47 -10.08 20.79
CA ALA A 341 -5.69 -10.29 21.55
C ALA A 341 -6.86 -10.36 20.56
N PRO A 342 -7.83 -11.27 20.74
CA PRO A 342 -8.94 -11.40 19.81
C PRO A 342 -9.75 -10.10 19.79
N VAL A 343 -9.70 -9.39 18.66
CA VAL A 343 -10.58 -8.24 18.41
C VAL A 343 -12.00 -8.79 18.33
N THR A 344 -12.81 -8.49 19.32
CA THR A 344 -14.26 -8.69 19.25
C THR A 344 -14.87 -7.64 18.31
N SER A 345 -14.58 -7.75 17.02
CA SER A 345 -15.29 -7.03 15.98
C SER A 345 -16.63 -7.72 15.73
N VAL A 346 -17.67 -6.96 15.43
CA VAL A 346 -18.88 -7.48 14.78
C VAL A 346 -18.39 -8.33 13.61
N ALA A 347 -18.68 -9.63 13.63
CA ALA A 347 -18.11 -10.59 12.69
C ALA A 347 -18.43 -10.15 11.25
N SER A 348 -17.43 -9.61 10.56
CA SER A 348 -17.54 -9.42 9.13
C SER A 348 -17.77 -10.79 8.50
N THR A 349 -18.84 -10.93 7.76
CA THR A 349 -19.21 -12.18 7.10
C THR A 349 -18.36 -12.49 5.88
N SER A 350 -17.54 -11.52 5.44
CA SER A 350 -16.57 -11.63 4.33
C SER A 350 -15.14 -11.57 4.86
N SER A 351 -14.18 -12.11 4.08
CA SER A 351 -12.76 -12.01 4.40
C SER A 351 -12.30 -10.54 4.41
N PRO A 352 -11.39 -10.15 5.33
CA PRO A 352 -10.88 -8.79 5.40
C PRO A 352 -10.17 -8.37 4.10
N ASN A 353 -10.12 -7.07 3.85
CA ASN A 353 -9.32 -6.54 2.76
C ASN A 353 -7.82 -6.71 3.09
N ARG A 354 -7.04 -7.17 2.13
CA ARG A 354 -5.58 -7.33 2.26
C ARG A 354 -4.79 -6.38 1.36
N TRP A 355 -5.44 -5.67 0.44
CA TRP A 355 -4.80 -4.75 -0.49
C TRP A 355 -4.83 -3.34 0.06
N HIS A 356 -3.64 -2.78 0.29
CA HIS A 356 -3.48 -1.49 0.96
C HIS A 356 -2.53 -0.55 0.21
N PHE A 357 -1.37 -0.24 0.79
CA PHE A 357 -0.38 0.66 0.23
C PHE A 357 0.10 0.22 -1.16
N SER A 358 0.14 1.15 -2.11
CA SER A 358 0.44 0.89 -3.54
C SER A 358 -0.40 -0.25 -4.15
N GLY A 359 -1.58 -0.52 -3.59
CA GLY A 359 -2.45 -1.62 -4.01
C GLY A 359 -1.86 -3.01 -3.74
N LYS A 360 -0.85 -3.13 -2.87
CA LYS A 360 -0.15 -4.38 -2.57
C LYS A 360 -0.82 -5.17 -1.46
N GLU A 361 -0.67 -6.50 -1.57
CA GLU A 361 -1.22 -7.42 -0.59
C GLU A 361 -0.38 -7.42 0.68
N SER A 362 -1.01 -7.07 1.80
CA SER A 362 -0.47 -7.31 3.15
C SER A 362 -0.40 -8.82 3.40
N GLN A 363 0.70 -9.29 3.98
CA GLN A 363 0.94 -10.72 4.21
C GLN A 363 0.25 -11.24 5.47
N SER A 364 -0.95 -10.74 5.74
CA SER A 364 -1.81 -11.30 6.79
C SER A 364 -2.44 -12.60 6.31
N ILE A 365 -2.15 -13.71 7.02
CA ILE A 365 -2.72 -15.03 6.72
C ILE A 365 -3.79 -15.33 7.75
N LEU A 366 -5.05 -15.29 7.35
CA LEU A 366 -6.22 -15.47 8.22
C LEU A 366 -6.15 -14.58 9.48
N ASN A 367 -5.72 -15.13 10.62
CA ASN A 367 -5.62 -14.44 11.90
C ASN A 367 -4.20 -14.00 12.26
N VAL A 368 -3.22 -14.19 11.36
CA VAL A 368 -1.82 -13.81 11.58
C VAL A 368 -1.50 -12.56 10.79
N SER A 369 -1.15 -11.47 11.48
CA SER A 369 -0.71 -10.23 10.85
C SER A 369 0.81 -10.24 10.68
N ILE A 370 1.27 -10.08 9.45
CA ILE A 370 2.69 -9.93 9.11
C ILE A 370 2.85 -8.55 8.47
N PRO A 371 3.72 -7.66 9.01
CA PRO A 371 3.81 -6.27 8.59
C PRO A 371 4.61 -6.10 7.28
N LEU A 372 4.49 -7.04 6.36
CA LEU A 372 5.13 -7.04 5.07
C LEU A 372 4.09 -6.91 3.95
N LEU A 373 4.47 -6.23 2.88
CA LEU A 373 3.70 -6.07 1.66
C LEU A 373 4.37 -6.86 0.53
N ASP A 374 3.59 -7.67 -0.18
CA ASP A 374 4.07 -8.44 -1.32
C ASP A 374 3.96 -7.63 -2.61
N PHE A 375 5.10 -7.31 -3.20
CA PHE A 375 5.18 -6.66 -4.50
C PHE A 375 5.42 -7.65 -5.65
N GLY A 376 5.54 -8.94 -5.35
CA GLY A 376 5.84 -10.01 -6.30
C GLY A 376 7.31 -10.41 -6.27
N ALA A 377 8.21 -9.60 -6.79
CA ALA A 377 9.65 -9.91 -6.79
C ALA A 377 10.28 -9.80 -5.39
N ARG A 378 9.75 -8.94 -4.52
CA ARG A 378 10.26 -8.70 -3.17
C ARG A 378 9.14 -8.41 -2.18
N MET A 379 9.43 -8.68 -0.90
CA MET A 379 8.62 -8.16 0.20
C MET A 379 9.14 -6.78 0.63
N TYR A 380 8.22 -5.87 0.92
CA TYR A 380 8.50 -4.53 1.43
C TYR A 380 8.09 -4.41 2.89
N ASN A 381 8.96 -3.83 3.73
CA ASN A 381 8.65 -3.55 5.12
C ASN A 381 8.43 -2.03 5.32
N PRO A 382 7.19 -1.54 5.40
CA PRO A 382 6.90 -0.12 5.60
C PRO A 382 7.30 0.40 6.99
N ALA A 383 7.44 -0.47 8.00
CA ALA A 383 7.89 -0.07 9.33
C ALA A 383 9.32 0.48 9.29
N ILE A 384 10.19 -0.11 8.49
CA ILE A 384 11.58 0.30 8.33
C ILE A 384 11.85 1.00 6.98
N ALA A 385 10.81 1.27 6.19
CA ALA A 385 10.89 1.94 4.88
C ALA A 385 11.87 1.27 3.88
N ARG A 386 11.87 -0.09 3.83
CA ARG A 386 12.93 -0.82 3.14
C ARG A 386 12.46 -2.15 2.55
N TRP A 387 13.09 -2.56 1.46
CA TRP A 387 12.97 -3.91 0.89
C TRP A 387 13.68 -4.96 1.76
N THR A 388 13.14 -6.17 1.81
CA THR A 388 13.72 -7.32 2.53
C THR A 388 14.81 -8.04 1.72
N ALA A 389 14.83 -7.88 0.41
CA ALA A 389 15.81 -8.48 -0.49
C ALA A 389 16.41 -7.43 -1.43
N ALA A 390 17.59 -7.74 -1.99
CA ALA A 390 18.22 -6.88 -2.97
C ALA A 390 17.38 -6.79 -4.26
N ASP A 391 17.42 -5.65 -4.93
CA ASP A 391 16.74 -5.45 -6.21
C ASP A 391 17.32 -6.39 -7.28
N PRO A 392 16.49 -7.22 -7.92
CA PRO A 392 16.94 -8.07 -9.02
C PRO A 392 17.54 -7.29 -10.20
N LEU A 393 17.17 -6.01 -10.35
CA LEU A 393 17.67 -5.10 -11.37
C LEU A 393 18.67 -4.07 -10.82
N SER A 394 19.26 -4.32 -9.65
CA SER A 394 20.19 -3.39 -8.98
C SER A 394 21.38 -2.96 -9.84
N GLU A 395 21.78 -3.78 -10.80
CA GLU A 395 22.82 -3.44 -11.77
C GLU A 395 22.45 -2.24 -12.67
N LYS A 396 21.16 -1.89 -12.77
CA LYS A 396 20.70 -0.71 -13.49
C LYS A 396 20.81 0.58 -12.67
N TYR A 397 21.03 0.50 -11.36
CA TYR A 397 20.96 1.63 -10.41
C TYR A 397 22.22 1.72 -9.54
N HIS A 398 23.41 1.79 -10.16
CA HIS A 398 24.73 1.71 -9.49
C HIS A 398 24.96 2.72 -8.35
N GLY A 399 24.27 3.87 -8.35
CA GLY A 399 24.42 4.93 -7.35
C GLY A 399 23.47 4.83 -6.17
N ILE A 400 22.63 3.77 -6.06
CA ILE A 400 21.53 3.68 -5.11
C ILE A 400 21.53 2.32 -4.44
N SER A 401 21.22 2.30 -3.16
CA SER A 401 21.07 1.05 -2.41
C SER A 401 20.02 0.14 -3.06
N PRO A 402 20.33 -1.14 -3.30
CA PRO A 402 19.37 -2.10 -3.85
C PRO A 402 18.16 -2.37 -2.93
N TYR A 403 18.16 -1.80 -1.73
CA TYR A 403 17.08 -1.93 -0.76
C TYR A 403 16.27 -0.65 -0.57
N ALA A 404 16.64 0.46 -1.22
CA ALA A 404 15.92 1.73 -1.09
C ALA A 404 14.56 1.64 -1.79
N TYR A 405 13.47 1.96 -1.07
CA TYR A 405 12.14 2.03 -1.65
C TYR A 405 11.97 3.31 -2.46
N CYS A 406 11.53 3.17 -3.69
CA CYS A 406 11.21 4.30 -4.58
C CYS A 406 12.28 5.40 -4.62
N LEU A 407 13.57 5.02 -4.60
CA LEU A 407 14.72 5.96 -4.61
C LEU A 407 14.68 6.98 -3.46
N GLY A 408 14.02 6.67 -2.35
CA GLY A 408 13.79 7.58 -1.21
C GLY A 408 12.70 8.64 -1.45
N ASN A 409 11.93 8.56 -2.54
CA ASN A 409 10.82 9.46 -2.82
C ASN A 409 9.53 8.69 -3.16
N PRO A 410 8.82 8.18 -2.15
CA PRO A 410 7.60 7.39 -2.33
C PRO A 410 6.35 8.24 -2.63
N ILE A 411 6.50 9.57 -2.77
CA ILE A 411 5.39 10.48 -3.10
C ILE A 411 5.20 10.60 -4.62
N VAL A 412 6.28 10.45 -5.38
CA VAL A 412 6.28 10.63 -6.84
C VAL A 412 6.61 9.33 -7.55
N ASN A 413 7.39 8.46 -6.91
CA ASN A 413 7.83 7.19 -7.47
C ASN A 413 6.98 6.05 -6.96
N ILE A 414 6.76 5.06 -7.81
CA ILE A 414 6.14 3.79 -7.43
C ILE A 414 7.02 2.63 -7.92
N ASP A 415 6.90 1.50 -7.26
CA ASP A 415 7.42 0.22 -7.73
C ASP A 415 6.23 -0.72 -7.99
N VAL A 416 6.04 -1.14 -9.23
CA VAL A 416 4.84 -1.91 -9.60
C VAL A 416 4.97 -3.40 -9.25
N LYS A 417 6.18 -3.96 -9.36
CA LYS A 417 6.42 -5.40 -9.19
C LYS A 417 7.49 -5.74 -8.15
N GLY A 418 8.07 -4.75 -7.49
CA GLY A 418 9.18 -4.96 -6.58
C GLY A 418 10.51 -5.21 -7.30
N ASP A 419 10.64 -4.79 -8.56
CA ASP A 419 11.82 -4.99 -9.39
C ASP A 419 12.24 -3.75 -10.19
N SER A 420 11.42 -2.69 -10.19
CA SER A 420 11.72 -1.50 -10.98
C SER A 420 10.99 -0.27 -10.47
N VAL A 421 11.73 0.79 -10.19
CA VAL A 421 11.15 2.08 -9.80
C VAL A 421 10.71 2.85 -11.04
N ARG A 422 9.52 3.44 -10.98
CA ARG A 422 8.92 4.25 -12.04
C ARG A 422 8.43 5.57 -11.47
N VAL A 423 8.59 6.65 -12.24
CA VAL A 423 7.95 7.92 -11.95
C VAL A 423 6.51 7.86 -12.46
N TYR A 424 5.54 8.19 -11.61
CA TYR A 424 4.18 8.33 -12.07
C TYR A 424 4.05 9.60 -12.90
N ILE A 425 3.85 9.44 -14.20
CA ILE A 425 3.52 10.53 -15.12
C ILE A 425 2.28 10.09 -15.88
N GLU A 426 1.19 10.76 -15.66
CA GLU A 426 0.01 10.60 -16.49
C GLU A 426 0.20 11.46 -17.73
N THR A 427 0.40 10.84 -18.90
CA THR A 427 0.60 11.55 -20.16
C THR A 427 -0.61 11.52 -21.05
N VAL A 428 -0.73 12.55 -21.86
CA VAL A 428 -1.79 12.71 -22.86
C VAL A 428 -1.79 11.54 -23.85
N GLY A 429 -2.90 10.85 -23.96
CA GLY A 429 -3.22 10.05 -25.14
C GLY A 429 -3.08 8.54 -25.06
N LEU A 430 -2.41 7.96 -24.08
CA LEU A 430 -2.14 6.51 -24.05
C LEU A 430 -2.36 5.84 -22.68
N GLY A 431 -3.13 6.44 -21.77
CA GLY A 431 -3.21 5.91 -20.41
C GLY A 431 -1.91 6.18 -19.62
N HIS A 432 -1.69 5.48 -18.55
CA HIS A 432 -0.54 5.72 -17.68
C HIS A 432 0.79 5.43 -18.39
N THR A 433 1.58 6.46 -18.70
CA THR A 433 2.94 6.29 -19.19
C THR A 433 3.88 6.21 -18.00
N TRP A 434 4.52 5.08 -17.85
CA TRP A 434 5.55 4.85 -16.86
C TRP A 434 6.91 5.11 -17.49
N ILE A 435 7.69 6.06 -16.96
CA ILE A 435 9.10 6.21 -17.33
C ILE A 435 9.91 5.41 -16.33
N SER A 436 10.63 4.38 -16.79
CA SER A 436 11.64 3.75 -15.96
C SER A 436 12.80 4.73 -15.80
N ALA A 437 13.22 4.99 -14.56
CA ALA A 437 14.45 5.74 -14.30
C ALA A 437 15.65 4.82 -14.59
N GLY A 438 16.09 4.76 -15.84
CA GLY A 438 17.25 3.99 -16.29
C GLY A 438 17.58 4.38 -17.73
N GLU A 439 18.86 4.62 -18.04
CA GLU A 439 19.32 4.77 -19.40
C GLU A 439 19.28 3.42 -20.12
N GLY A 440 18.55 3.34 -21.22
CA GLY A 440 18.47 2.16 -22.08
C GLY A 440 17.08 1.97 -22.70
N ASP A 441 17.03 1.43 -23.89
CA ASP A 441 15.96 1.37 -24.88
C ASP A 441 14.66 0.62 -24.49
N GLU A 442 14.24 0.62 -23.24
CA GLU A 442 12.95 0.06 -22.84
C GLU A 442 12.03 1.09 -22.20
N MET A 443 11.47 1.94 -23.05
CA MET A 443 10.24 2.66 -22.74
C MET A 443 9.08 1.67 -22.88
N VAL A 444 8.65 1.05 -21.78
CA VAL A 444 7.47 0.20 -21.80
C VAL A 444 6.24 1.09 -21.68
N VAL A 445 5.64 1.37 -22.81
CA VAL A 445 4.32 2.02 -22.91
C VAL A 445 3.28 0.92 -22.74
N TYR A 446 2.54 0.93 -21.64
CA TYR A 446 1.33 0.12 -21.52
C TYR A 446 0.16 0.94 -22.06
N THR A 447 -0.39 0.51 -23.18
CA THR A 447 -1.64 1.02 -23.76
C THR A 447 -2.86 0.44 -23.05
#